data_c9d231827b6281a8b7a3c3e5e700b62b
#
_entry.id   c9d231827b6281a8b7a3c3e5e700b62b
#
_cell.length_a   1.000
_cell.length_b   1.000
_cell.length_c   1.000
_cell.angle_alpha   90.00
_cell.angle_beta   90.00
_cell.angle_gamma   90.00
#
_symmetry.space_group_name_H-M   'P 1'
#
loop_
_entity.id
_entity.type
_entity.pdbx_description
1 polymer ?
#
loop_
_entity_poly.entity_id
_entity_poly.type
_entity_poly.pdbx_seq_one_letter_code
_entity_poly.pdbx_strand_id
1 'polypeptide(L)'
;MQQPPVRVFVVDDHAVVRRGLRAYLESVDDMELVGEATDGREALEEIAALAAAGGPPDVVLMDLLMPGMDGVAATAAITERHPDLAVVAMTSFTQADMVHGALQAGAAGYLLKDAEADEVAAAIRAACRGEVHLDPAVAKQLTRSLMAPRAQAADALTDREREVLVLVAQGLSNQQIADSLVISERTARTHVSNILGKLGVASRTQAALLAIREGIAPAPSAG
;
A
#
# COMPACT_ATOMS: atom_id res chain seq x y z
N MET A 1 -14.54 -35.16 -8.82
CA MET A 1 -14.49 -34.61 -7.45
C MET A 1 -14.46 -33.11 -7.63
N GLN A 2 -15.48 -32.39 -7.12
CA GLN A 2 -15.44 -30.94 -7.11
C GLN A 2 -14.34 -30.51 -6.12
N GLN A 3 -13.52 -29.54 -6.49
CA GLN A 3 -12.60 -28.89 -5.55
C GLN A 3 -13.43 -28.16 -4.49
N PRO A 4 -12.98 -28.10 -3.23
CA PRO A 4 -13.65 -27.30 -2.22
C PRO A 4 -13.69 -25.83 -2.66
N PRO A 5 -14.71 -25.07 -2.26
CA PRO A 5 -14.81 -23.65 -2.59
C PRO A 5 -13.63 -22.86 -1.98
N VAL A 6 -13.19 -21.82 -2.69
CA VAL A 6 -12.17 -20.88 -2.22
C VAL A 6 -12.75 -20.08 -1.07
N ARG A 7 -12.06 -20.09 0.07
CA ARG A 7 -12.48 -19.42 1.30
C ARG A 7 -11.99 -17.96 1.27
N VAL A 8 -12.92 -17.03 1.13
CA VAL A 8 -12.64 -15.60 0.97
C VAL A 8 -12.98 -14.83 2.25
N PHE A 9 -12.09 -13.96 2.69
CA PHE A 9 -12.30 -13.02 3.78
C PHE A 9 -12.29 -11.59 3.23
N VAL A 10 -13.22 -10.72 3.65
CA VAL A 10 -13.36 -9.37 3.12
C VAL A 10 -13.06 -8.33 4.19
N VAL A 11 -12.18 -7.38 3.90
CA VAL A 11 -11.82 -6.26 4.78
C VAL A 11 -12.04 -4.94 4.08
N ASP A 12 -13.01 -4.15 4.55
CA ASP A 12 -13.34 -2.84 4.00
C ASP A 12 -14.15 -2.05 5.04
N ASP A 13 -13.87 -0.77 5.25
CA ASP A 13 -14.63 0.05 6.19
C ASP A 13 -16.00 0.50 5.65
N HIS A 14 -16.22 0.38 4.32
CA HIS A 14 -17.46 0.76 3.64
C HIS A 14 -18.48 -0.39 3.62
N ALA A 15 -19.55 -0.30 4.41
CA ALA A 15 -20.59 -1.32 4.49
C ALA A 15 -21.26 -1.66 3.14
N VAL A 16 -21.31 -0.69 2.22
CA VAL A 16 -21.91 -0.91 0.88
C VAL A 16 -21.02 -1.83 0.04
N VAL A 17 -19.71 -1.63 0.09
CA VAL A 17 -18.73 -2.47 -0.62
C VAL A 17 -18.78 -3.90 -0.08
N ARG A 18 -18.70 -4.09 1.27
CA ARG A 18 -18.80 -5.42 1.87
C ARG A 18 -20.08 -6.16 1.49
N ARG A 19 -21.24 -5.46 1.50
CA ARG A 19 -22.53 -6.07 1.08
C ARG A 19 -22.52 -6.48 -0.38
N GLY A 20 -21.94 -5.66 -1.26
CA GLY A 20 -21.80 -5.97 -2.68
C GLY A 20 -20.93 -7.20 -2.92
N LEU A 21 -19.76 -7.24 -2.28
CA LEU A 21 -18.85 -8.38 -2.36
C LEU A 21 -19.45 -9.65 -1.79
N ARG A 22 -20.14 -9.57 -0.65
CA ARG A 22 -20.88 -10.71 -0.05
C ARG A 22 -21.89 -11.27 -1.04
N ALA A 23 -22.80 -10.42 -1.55
CA ALA A 23 -23.84 -10.85 -2.49
C ALA A 23 -23.25 -11.48 -3.76
N TYR A 24 -22.12 -10.94 -4.22
CA TYR A 24 -21.42 -11.50 -5.36
C TYR A 24 -20.79 -12.86 -5.04
N LEU A 25 -20.02 -12.99 -3.96
CA LEU A 25 -19.37 -14.24 -3.56
C LEU A 25 -20.38 -15.35 -3.30
N GLU A 26 -21.54 -15.04 -2.70
CA GLU A 26 -22.64 -15.97 -2.50
C GLU A 26 -23.30 -16.45 -3.80
N SER A 27 -23.12 -15.71 -4.91
CA SER A 27 -23.65 -16.08 -6.25
C SER A 27 -22.71 -16.96 -7.05
N VAL A 28 -21.48 -17.19 -6.58
CA VAL A 28 -20.42 -17.91 -7.30
C VAL A 28 -20.18 -19.26 -6.62
N ASP A 29 -20.39 -20.36 -7.33
CA ASP A 29 -20.40 -21.72 -6.76
C ASP A 29 -19.04 -22.19 -6.20
N ASP A 30 -17.93 -21.64 -6.69
CA ASP A 30 -16.56 -22.02 -6.32
C ASP A 30 -15.93 -21.11 -5.25
N MET A 31 -16.72 -20.25 -4.61
CA MET A 31 -16.24 -19.32 -3.57
C MET A 31 -17.15 -19.36 -2.33
N GLU A 32 -16.56 -19.15 -1.15
CA GLU A 32 -17.25 -19.08 0.12
C GLU A 32 -16.75 -17.87 0.92
N LEU A 33 -17.65 -16.96 1.31
CA LEU A 33 -17.33 -15.89 2.23
C LEU A 33 -17.26 -16.45 3.66
N VAL A 34 -16.06 -16.46 4.25
CA VAL A 34 -15.84 -17.05 5.59
C VAL A 34 -15.77 -16.03 6.72
N GLY A 35 -15.69 -14.74 6.41
CA GLY A 35 -15.71 -13.67 7.38
C GLY A 35 -15.52 -12.29 6.76
N GLU A 36 -15.75 -11.26 7.56
CA GLU A 36 -15.60 -9.86 7.19
C GLU A 36 -15.00 -9.06 8.35
N ALA A 37 -14.29 -7.98 8.04
CA ALA A 37 -13.80 -7.02 9.01
C ALA A 37 -13.96 -5.58 8.48
N THR A 38 -13.94 -4.62 9.39
CA THR A 38 -14.09 -3.19 9.09
C THR A 38 -12.77 -2.42 9.15
N ASP A 39 -11.73 -3.02 9.70
CA ASP A 39 -10.38 -2.47 9.73
C ASP A 39 -9.32 -3.59 9.81
N GLY A 40 -8.03 -3.20 9.69
CA GLY A 40 -6.94 -4.16 9.69
C GLY A 40 -6.74 -4.89 11.01
N ARG A 41 -7.10 -4.31 12.15
CA ARG A 41 -6.97 -4.93 13.47
C ARG A 41 -8.01 -6.04 13.65
N GLU A 42 -9.26 -5.72 13.37
CA GLU A 42 -10.35 -6.70 13.38
C GLU A 42 -10.04 -7.86 12.44
N ALA A 43 -9.52 -7.57 11.24
CA ALA A 43 -9.11 -8.59 10.27
C ALA A 43 -8.06 -9.55 10.85
N LEU A 44 -7.03 -9.05 11.53
CA LEU A 44 -6.00 -9.89 12.14
C LEU A 44 -6.55 -10.79 13.25
N GLU A 45 -7.47 -10.27 14.07
CA GLU A 45 -8.08 -11.02 15.16
C GLU A 45 -8.99 -12.14 14.63
N GLU A 46 -9.86 -11.84 13.67
CA GLU A 46 -10.80 -12.79 13.06
C GLU A 46 -10.08 -13.86 12.23
N ILE A 47 -9.06 -13.50 11.43
CA ILE A 47 -8.27 -14.45 10.66
C ILE A 47 -7.53 -15.41 11.59
N ALA A 48 -6.97 -14.91 12.70
CA ALA A 48 -6.31 -15.75 13.70
C ALA A 48 -7.31 -16.72 14.37
N ALA A 49 -8.53 -16.28 14.66
CA ALA A 49 -9.59 -17.13 15.21
C ALA A 49 -10.01 -18.24 14.23
N LEU A 50 -10.20 -17.89 12.95
CA LEU A 50 -10.49 -18.86 11.89
C LEU A 50 -9.38 -19.90 11.73
N ALA A 51 -8.11 -19.45 11.73
CA ALA A 51 -6.96 -20.34 11.65
C ALA A 51 -6.87 -21.28 12.85
N ALA A 52 -7.12 -20.79 14.08
CA ALA A 52 -7.16 -21.61 15.29
C ALA A 52 -8.29 -22.65 15.28
N ALA A 53 -9.41 -22.35 14.62
CA ALA A 53 -10.52 -23.27 14.41
C ALA A 53 -10.25 -24.31 13.28
N GLY A 54 -9.09 -24.25 12.63
CA GLY A 54 -8.69 -25.18 11.56
C GLY A 54 -9.31 -24.83 10.19
N GLY A 55 -9.85 -23.63 10.02
CA GLY A 55 -10.46 -23.16 8.78
C GLY A 55 -10.00 -21.75 8.42
N PRO A 56 -8.68 -21.51 8.15
CA PRO A 56 -8.23 -20.20 7.69
C PRO A 56 -8.86 -19.85 6.33
N PRO A 57 -8.97 -18.56 5.97
CA PRO A 57 -9.27 -18.17 4.60
C PRO A 57 -8.11 -18.53 3.66
N ASP A 58 -8.41 -18.71 2.37
CA ASP A 58 -7.41 -18.87 1.30
C ASP A 58 -6.99 -17.51 0.75
N VAL A 59 -7.94 -16.57 0.65
CA VAL A 59 -7.73 -15.24 0.10
C VAL A 59 -8.39 -14.18 0.99
N VAL A 60 -7.69 -13.07 1.19
CA VAL A 60 -8.23 -11.85 1.79
C VAL A 60 -8.38 -10.77 0.72
N LEU A 61 -9.57 -10.22 0.54
CA LEU A 61 -9.80 -8.97 -0.17
C LEU A 61 -9.62 -7.82 0.82
N MET A 62 -8.58 -7.00 0.62
CA MET A 62 -8.13 -5.99 1.58
C MET A 62 -8.25 -4.58 1.04
N ASP A 63 -9.14 -3.76 1.61
CA ASP A 63 -9.08 -2.32 1.36
C ASP A 63 -7.80 -1.71 1.92
N LEU A 64 -7.14 -0.87 1.14
CA LEU A 64 -5.91 -0.21 1.58
C LEU A 64 -6.17 1.03 2.43
N LEU A 65 -7.32 1.69 2.26
CA LEU A 65 -7.64 2.95 2.93
C LEU A 65 -8.72 2.75 3.99
N MET A 66 -8.30 2.44 5.19
CA MET A 66 -9.19 2.26 6.35
C MET A 66 -8.71 3.08 7.54
N PRO A 67 -9.62 3.56 8.40
CA PRO A 67 -9.25 4.20 9.66
C PRO A 67 -8.57 3.21 10.61
N GLY A 68 -7.69 3.70 11.47
CA GLY A 68 -6.97 2.85 12.43
C GLY A 68 -5.78 2.14 11.81
N MET A 69 -5.83 0.81 11.67
CA MET A 69 -4.81 0.05 10.95
C MET A 69 -5.17 0.00 9.47
N ASP A 70 -4.35 0.63 8.64
CA ASP A 70 -4.51 0.62 7.19
C ASP A 70 -4.25 -0.77 6.58
N GLY A 71 -4.70 -0.94 5.32
CA GLY A 71 -4.59 -2.23 4.64
C GLY A 71 -3.18 -2.63 4.28
N VAL A 72 -2.24 -1.68 4.12
CA VAL A 72 -0.82 -1.99 3.85
C VAL A 72 -0.19 -2.62 5.10
N ALA A 73 -0.40 -2.01 6.27
CA ALA A 73 0.09 -2.54 7.54
C ALA A 73 -0.57 -3.88 7.88
N ALA A 74 -1.88 -4.01 7.62
CA ALA A 74 -2.61 -5.27 7.80
C ALA A 74 -2.07 -6.37 6.86
N THR A 75 -1.85 -6.07 5.59
CA THR A 75 -1.26 -7.00 4.61
C THR A 75 0.10 -7.50 5.08
N ALA A 76 1.00 -6.61 5.49
CA ALA A 76 2.32 -7.00 6.00
C ALA A 76 2.21 -7.95 7.21
N ALA A 77 1.33 -7.63 8.16
CA ALA A 77 1.12 -8.47 9.34
C ALA A 77 0.48 -9.83 9.03
N ILE A 78 -0.42 -9.90 8.04
CA ILE A 78 -1.04 -11.15 7.58
C ILE A 78 0.00 -12.02 6.89
N THR A 79 0.74 -11.48 5.92
CA THR A 79 1.72 -12.24 5.14
C THR A 79 2.88 -12.74 6.00
N GLU A 80 3.26 -12.01 7.05
CA GLU A 80 4.27 -12.46 8.01
C GLU A 80 3.77 -13.64 8.87
N ARG A 81 2.51 -13.61 9.33
CA ARG A 81 1.95 -14.63 10.24
C ARG A 81 1.35 -15.82 9.51
N HIS A 82 0.86 -15.61 8.32
CA HIS A 82 0.15 -16.58 7.49
C HIS A 82 0.68 -16.55 6.05
N PRO A 83 1.90 -17.07 5.79
CA PRO A 83 2.56 -16.95 4.48
C PRO A 83 1.82 -17.68 3.33
N ASP A 84 0.94 -18.62 3.66
CA ASP A 84 0.13 -19.34 2.67
C ASP A 84 -1.19 -18.60 2.33
N LEU A 85 -1.53 -17.55 3.08
CA LEU A 85 -2.74 -16.77 2.87
C LEU A 85 -2.49 -15.65 1.86
N ALA A 86 -3.17 -15.71 0.72
CA ALA A 86 -3.03 -14.69 -0.30
C ALA A 86 -3.82 -13.42 0.04
N VAL A 87 -3.22 -12.24 -0.15
CA VAL A 87 -3.91 -10.96 0.04
C VAL A 87 -4.04 -10.25 -1.31
N VAL A 88 -5.27 -9.95 -1.72
CA VAL A 88 -5.58 -9.12 -2.90
C VAL A 88 -5.98 -7.73 -2.39
N ALA A 89 -5.15 -6.74 -2.67
CA ALA A 89 -5.41 -5.37 -2.29
C ALA A 89 -6.52 -4.76 -3.15
N MET A 90 -7.41 -3.97 -2.55
CA MET A 90 -8.49 -3.23 -3.20
C MET A 90 -8.38 -1.75 -2.86
N THR A 91 -8.62 -0.87 -3.84
CA THR A 91 -8.61 0.57 -3.59
C THR A 91 -9.44 1.35 -4.62
N SER A 92 -9.87 2.54 -4.26
CA SER A 92 -10.47 3.49 -5.20
C SER A 92 -9.42 4.34 -5.95
N PHE A 93 -8.12 4.19 -5.65
CA PHE A 93 -7.06 5.06 -6.14
C PHE A 93 -5.92 4.26 -6.79
N THR A 94 -5.37 4.80 -7.88
CA THR A 94 -4.23 4.21 -8.60
C THR A 94 -2.89 4.86 -8.23
N GLN A 95 -2.76 5.48 -7.05
CA GLN A 95 -1.52 6.16 -6.66
C GLN A 95 -0.37 5.14 -6.56
N ALA A 96 0.73 5.44 -7.27
CA ALA A 96 1.88 4.52 -7.40
C ALA A 96 2.46 4.10 -6.05
N ASP A 97 2.47 5.00 -5.06
CA ASP A 97 3.02 4.73 -3.72
C ASP A 97 2.20 3.69 -2.95
N MET A 98 0.87 3.72 -3.09
CA MET A 98 -0.01 2.74 -2.46
C MET A 98 0.12 1.36 -3.10
N VAL A 99 0.18 1.32 -4.44
CA VAL A 99 0.42 0.08 -5.18
C VAL A 99 1.75 -0.54 -4.79
N HIS A 100 2.81 0.28 -4.75
CA HIS A 100 4.14 -0.17 -4.36
C HIS A 100 4.18 -0.64 -2.90
N GLY A 101 3.54 0.10 -1.99
CA GLY A 101 3.42 -0.27 -0.58
C GLY A 101 2.71 -1.61 -0.37
N ALA A 102 1.58 -1.83 -1.05
CA ALA A 102 0.83 -3.09 -0.97
C ALA A 102 1.64 -4.29 -1.50
N LEU A 103 2.32 -4.13 -2.64
CA LEU A 103 3.17 -5.19 -3.19
C LEU A 103 4.39 -5.47 -2.31
N GLN A 104 5.03 -4.44 -1.73
CA GLN A 104 6.12 -4.63 -0.77
C GLN A 104 5.65 -5.31 0.52
N ALA A 105 4.40 -5.09 0.92
CA ALA A 105 3.78 -5.78 2.05
C ALA A 105 3.42 -7.25 1.75
N GLY A 106 3.60 -7.70 0.50
CA GLY A 106 3.36 -9.08 0.08
C GLY A 106 1.98 -9.33 -0.52
N ALA A 107 1.27 -8.29 -0.99
CA ALA A 107 0.01 -8.50 -1.70
C ALA A 107 0.23 -9.35 -2.96
N ALA A 108 -0.59 -10.40 -3.14
CA ALA A 108 -0.60 -11.30 -4.28
C ALA A 108 -1.32 -10.72 -5.50
N GLY A 109 -2.13 -9.67 -5.31
CA GLY A 109 -2.85 -9.02 -6.40
C GLY A 109 -3.30 -7.61 -6.01
N TYR A 110 -3.78 -6.87 -7.01
CA TYR A 110 -4.26 -5.50 -6.83
C TYR A 110 -5.43 -5.21 -7.76
N LEU A 111 -6.54 -4.76 -7.20
CA LEU A 111 -7.77 -4.42 -7.89
C LEU A 111 -8.20 -2.98 -7.60
N LEU A 112 -8.91 -2.38 -8.53
CA LEU A 112 -9.68 -1.18 -8.26
C LEU A 112 -11.06 -1.54 -7.68
N LYS A 113 -11.63 -0.72 -6.81
CA LYS A 113 -12.97 -0.95 -6.21
C LYS A 113 -14.11 -0.82 -7.21
N ASP A 114 -13.85 -0.24 -8.38
CA ASP A 114 -14.76 -0.17 -9.52
C ASP A 114 -14.57 -1.31 -10.54
N ALA A 115 -13.71 -2.30 -10.21
CA ALA A 115 -13.53 -3.51 -11.01
C ALA A 115 -14.86 -4.27 -11.16
N GLU A 116 -15.05 -4.87 -12.35
CA GLU A 116 -16.21 -5.71 -12.61
C GLU A 116 -16.15 -7.00 -11.76
N ALA A 117 -17.32 -7.55 -11.45
CA ALA A 117 -17.44 -8.73 -10.61
C ALA A 117 -16.59 -9.92 -11.10
N ASP A 118 -16.53 -10.13 -12.42
CA ASP A 118 -15.72 -11.19 -13.02
C ASP A 118 -14.20 -10.96 -12.83
N GLU A 119 -13.76 -9.71 -12.75
CA GLU A 119 -12.36 -9.37 -12.47
C GLU A 119 -11.99 -9.68 -11.02
N VAL A 120 -12.92 -9.43 -10.06
CA VAL A 120 -12.75 -9.81 -8.66
C VAL A 120 -12.58 -11.32 -8.54
N ALA A 121 -13.44 -12.10 -9.20
CA ALA A 121 -13.33 -13.58 -9.19
C ALA A 121 -12.02 -14.06 -9.85
N ALA A 122 -11.62 -13.43 -10.96
CA ALA A 122 -10.37 -13.76 -11.64
C ALA A 122 -9.16 -13.51 -10.73
N ALA A 123 -9.14 -12.40 -10.00
CA ALA A 123 -8.08 -12.06 -9.05
C ALA A 123 -8.01 -13.05 -7.88
N ILE A 124 -9.17 -13.42 -7.30
CA ILE A 124 -9.24 -14.42 -6.23
C ILE A 124 -8.66 -15.75 -6.70
N ARG A 125 -9.11 -16.25 -7.87
CA ARG A 125 -8.62 -17.51 -8.43
C ARG A 125 -7.13 -17.47 -8.78
N ALA A 126 -6.63 -16.35 -9.28
CA ALA A 126 -5.21 -16.16 -9.57
C ALA A 126 -4.38 -16.19 -8.28
N ALA A 127 -4.82 -15.48 -7.24
CA ALA A 127 -4.16 -15.46 -5.94
C ALA A 127 -4.05 -16.85 -5.32
N CYS A 128 -5.12 -17.67 -5.39
CA CYS A 128 -5.10 -19.07 -4.93
C CYS A 128 -4.09 -19.96 -5.69
N ARG A 129 -3.75 -19.62 -6.94
CA ARG A 129 -2.75 -20.35 -7.71
C ARG A 129 -1.32 -19.82 -7.51
N GLY A 130 -1.15 -18.80 -6.66
CA GLY A 130 0.13 -18.11 -6.49
C GLY A 130 0.51 -17.23 -7.69
N GLU A 131 -0.47 -16.87 -8.52
CA GLU A 131 -0.30 -15.96 -9.65
C GLU A 131 -0.57 -14.52 -9.21
N VAL A 132 0.15 -13.57 -9.77
CA VAL A 132 -0.07 -12.15 -9.51
C VAL A 132 -1.14 -11.60 -10.46
N HIS A 133 -2.24 -11.08 -9.91
CA HIS A 133 -3.26 -10.39 -10.68
C HIS A 133 -3.16 -8.88 -10.46
N LEU A 134 -2.95 -8.13 -11.53
CA LEU A 134 -2.90 -6.67 -11.50
C LEU A 134 -3.91 -6.11 -12.49
N ASP A 135 -4.77 -5.21 -12.03
CA ASP A 135 -5.58 -4.39 -12.92
C ASP A 135 -4.70 -3.69 -13.98
N PRO A 136 -5.11 -3.65 -15.25
CA PRO A 136 -4.33 -3.03 -16.32
C PRO A 136 -3.92 -1.58 -16.07
N ALA A 137 -4.77 -0.78 -15.40
CA ALA A 137 -4.44 0.60 -15.05
C ALA A 137 -3.35 0.64 -13.96
N VAL A 138 -3.40 -0.27 -13.00
CA VAL A 138 -2.39 -0.45 -11.95
C VAL A 138 -1.07 -0.94 -12.55
N ALA A 139 -1.10 -1.93 -13.44
CA ALA A 139 0.09 -2.43 -14.13
C ALA A 139 0.78 -1.34 -14.95
N LYS A 140 0.00 -0.49 -15.66
CA LYS A 140 0.51 0.67 -16.40
C LYS A 140 1.15 1.71 -15.49
N GLN A 141 0.56 1.95 -14.31
CA GLN A 141 1.09 2.88 -13.32
C GLN A 141 2.42 2.37 -12.74
N LEU A 142 2.49 1.10 -12.35
CA LEU A 142 3.71 0.43 -11.91
C LEU A 142 4.81 0.51 -12.96
N THR A 143 4.51 0.18 -14.20
CA THR A 143 5.48 0.25 -15.31
C THR A 143 6.01 1.67 -15.47
N ARG A 144 5.15 2.70 -15.38
CA ARG A 144 5.58 4.10 -15.43
C ARG A 144 6.49 4.47 -14.26
N SER A 145 6.18 4.04 -13.03
CA SER A 145 7.00 4.34 -11.86
C SER A 145 8.35 3.60 -11.89
N LEU A 146 8.40 2.39 -12.44
CA LEU A 146 9.63 1.63 -12.62
C LEU A 146 10.49 2.15 -13.77
N MET A 147 9.86 2.68 -14.83
CA MET A 147 10.54 3.25 -16.00
C MET A 147 10.85 4.73 -15.86
N ALA A 148 10.23 5.44 -14.89
CA ALA A 148 10.60 6.82 -14.60
C ALA A 148 12.07 6.80 -14.17
N PRO A 149 12.98 7.50 -14.90
CA PRO A 149 14.34 7.63 -14.44
C PRO A 149 14.28 8.25 -13.04
N ARG A 150 14.85 7.58 -12.05
CA ARG A 150 14.91 8.11 -10.67
C ARG A 150 15.49 9.54 -10.60
N ALA A 151 16.27 9.94 -11.59
CA ALA A 151 16.75 11.32 -11.79
C ALA A 151 15.61 12.34 -12.00
N GLN A 152 14.46 11.96 -12.58
CA GLN A 152 13.36 12.92 -12.81
C GLN A 152 12.59 13.27 -11.53
N ALA A 153 12.62 12.45 -10.49
CA ALA A 153 12.03 12.81 -9.21
C ALA A 153 12.78 13.97 -8.53
N ALA A 154 14.10 14.03 -8.68
CA ALA A 154 14.92 15.15 -8.22
C ALA A 154 14.71 16.42 -9.07
N ASP A 155 14.47 16.25 -10.38
CA ASP A 155 14.18 17.38 -11.30
C ASP A 155 12.76 17.94 -11.12
N ALA A 156 11.84 17.18 -10.50
CA ALA A 156 10.49 17.66 -10.14
C ALA A 156 10.48 18.58 -8.91
N LEU A 157 11.59 18.68 -8.18
CA LEU A 157 11.71 19.59 -7.04
C LEU A 157 11.97 21.02 -7.52
N THR A 158 11.24 21.98 -6.94
CA THR A 158 11.59 23.40 -7.08
C THR A 158 12.92 23.69 -6.39
N ASP A 159 13.58 24.80 -6.71
CA ASP A 159 14.84 25.21 -6.06
C ASP A 159 14.66 25.26 -4.54
N ARG A 160 13.53 25.75 -4.07
CA ARG A 160 13.22 25.85 -2.63
C ARG A 160 13.06 24.47 -1.97
N GLU A 161 12.43 23.54 -2.65
CA GLU A 161 12.30 22.15 -2.15
C GLU A 161 13.65 21.43 -2.16
N ARG A 162 14.50 21.73 -3.12
CA ARG A 162 15.87 21.19 -3.17
C ARG A 162 16.72 21.72 -2.00
N GLU A 163 16.65 23.02 -1.69
CA GLU A 163 17.29 23.60 -0.50
C GLU A 163 16.81 22.91 0.80
N VAL A 164 15.49 22.75 0.94
CA VAL A 164 14.90 22.04 2.10
C VAL A 164 15.39 20.60 2.16
N LEU A 165 15.45 19.89 1.04
CA LEU A 165 15.90 18.50 0.98
C LEU A 165 17.37 18.34 1.42
N VAL A 166 18.24 19.29 1.07
CA VAL A 166 19.64 19.31 1.53
C VAL A 166 19.70 19.41 3.06
N LEU A 167 18.90 20.30 3.65
CA LEU A 167 18.84 20.44 5.12
C LEU A 167 18.23 19.22 5.81
N VAL A 168 17.26 18.56 5.17
CA VAL A 168 16.72 17.27 5.62
C VAL A 168 17.81 16.19 5.63
N ALA A 169 18.64 16.12 4.59
CA ALA A 169 19.74 15.16 4.51
C ALA A 169 20.85 15.42 5.55
N GLN A 170 21.01 16.66 5.99
CA GLN A 170 21.89 17.04 7.09
C GLN A 170 21.31 16.72 8.48
N GLY A 171 20.08 16.21 8.56
CA GLY A 171 19.41 15.81 9.81
C GLY A 171 18.70 16.94 10.57
N LEU A 172 18.56 18.13 9.98
CA LEU A 172 17.93 19.28 10.65
C LEU A 172 16.44 19.03 10.90
N SER A 173 15.93 19.42 12.06
CA SER A 173 14.47 19.42 12.36
C SER A 173 13.71 20.46 11.54
N ASN A 174 12.37 20.39 11.51
CA ASN A 174 11.56 21.41 10.80
C ASN A 174 11.77 22.82 11.37
N GLN A 175 11.96 22.96 12.69
CA GLN A 175 12.29 24.23 13.32
C GLN A 175 13.65 24.77 12.84
N GLN A 176 14.69 23.94 12.83
CA GLN A 176 16.02 24.32 12.37
C GLN A 176 16.04 24.68 10.87
N ILE A 177 15.25 23.98 10.05
CA ILE A 177 15.04 24.31 8.62
C ILE A 177 14.35 25.67 8.51
N ALA A 178 13.32 25.91 9.31
CA ALA A 178 12.59 27.16 9.33
C ALA A 178 13.51 28.34 9.69
N ASP A 179 14.33 28.19 10.73
CA ASP A 179 15.31 29.18 11.18
C ASP A 179 16.37 29.45 10.08
N SER A 180 16.90 28.38 9.46
CA SER A 180 17.92 28.47 8.41
C SER A 180 17.43 29.18 7.16
N LEU A 181 16.15 28.98 6.81
CA LEU A 181 15.55 29.48 5.58
C LEU A 181 14.67 30.73 5.78
N VAL A 182 14.60 31.23 7.01
CA VAL A 182 13.80 32.42 7.43
C VAL A 182 12.32 32.26 7.02
N ILE A 183 11.73 31.12 7.37
CA ILE A 183 10.31 30.78 7.13
C ILE A 183 9.66 30.30 8.44
N SER A 184 8.33 30.10 8.45
CA SER A 184 7.67 29.49 9.59
C SER A 184 7.92 27.98 9.65
N GLU A 185 7.90 27.37 10.84
CA GLU A 185 8.00 25.92 11.00
C GLU A 185 6.88 25.18 10.21
N ARG A 186 5.68 25.77 10.19
CA ARG A 186 4.55 25.23 9.40
C ARG A 186 4.88 25.18 7.91
N THR A 187 5.54 26.24 7.39
CA THR A 187 5.98 26.27 5.98
C THR A 187 7.05 25.23 5.70
N ALA A 188 8.04 25.07 6.60
CA ALA A 188 9.05 24.02 6.49
C ALA A 188 8.43 22.63 6.46
N ARG A 189 7.46 22.36 7.35
CA ARG A 189 6.72 21.08 7.39
C ARG A 189 5.97 20.81 6.08
N THR A 190 5.34 21.85 5.50
CA THR A 190 4.65 21.74 4.21
C THR A 190 5.63 21.40 3.09
N HIS A 191 6.79 22.06 3.03
CA HIS A 191 7.82 21.73 2.04
C HIS A 191 8.31 20.30 2.18
N VAL A 192 8.58 19.83 3.41
CA VAL A 192 9.00 18.44 3.65
C VAL A 192 7.92 17.47 3.15
N SER A 193 6.65 17.69 3.48
CA SER A 193 5.54 16.85 3.02
C SER A 193 5.46 16.79 1.49
N ASN A 194 5.57 17.93 0.82
CA ASN A 194 5.55 18.01 -0.65
C ASN A 194 6.75 17.28 -1.27
N ILE A 195 7.93 17.39 -0.67
CA ILE A 195 9.14 16.69 -1.10
C ILE A 195 8.94 15.18 -1.01
N LEU A 196 8.41 14.67 0.12
CA LEU A 196 8.13 13.23 0.27
C LEU A 196 7.21 12.73 -0.83
N GLY A 197 6.10 13.44 -1.11
CA GLY A 197 5.19 13.10 -2.19
C GLY A 197 5.84 13.14 -3.57
N LYS A 198 6.64 14.18 -3.88
CA LYS A 198 7.33 14.31 -5.18
C LYS A 198 8.42 13.27 -5.40
N LEU A 199 9.14 12.87 -4.33
CA LEU A 199 10.17 11.85 -4.37
C LEU A 199 9.60 10.42 -4.28
N GLY A 200 8.30 10.26 -3.98
CA GLY A 200 7.66 8.96 -3.80
C GLY A 200 8.27 8.18 -2.64
N VAL A 201 8.57 8.84 -1.52
CA VAL A 201 9.16 8.20 -0.34
C VAL A 201 8.25 8.34 0.88
N ALA A 202 8.17 7.29 1.70
CA ALA A 202 7.27 7.23 2.83
C ALA A 202 7.78 7.95 4.08
N SER A 203 9.09 8.24 4.16
CA SER A 203 9.67 8.84 5.35
C SER A 203 10.76 9.87 5.04
N ARG A 204 10.94 10.80 6.00
CA ARG A 204 12.01 11.79 5.98
C ARG A 204 13.41 11.14 5.86
N THR A 205 13.63 10.01 6.52
CA THR A 205 14.88 9.26 6.47
C THR A 205 15.13 8.72 5.06
N GLN A 206 14.10 8.21 4.40
CA GLN A 206 14.19 7.76 3.01
C GLN A 206 14.51 8.91 2.05
N ALA A 207 13.91 10.09 2.26
CA ALA A 207 14.23 11.28 1.48
C ALA A 207 15.68 11.72 1.66
N ALA A 208 16.20 11.70 2.90
CA ALA A 208 17.60 12.03 3.22
C ALA A 208 18.57 11.06 2.52
N LEU A 209 18.32 9.74 2.63
CA LEU A 209 19.16 8.72 1.98
C LEU A 209 19.11 8.83 0.45
N LEU A 210 17.95 9.13 -0.12
CA LEU A 210 17.79 9.36 -1.55
C LEU A 210 18.61 10.58 -1.99
N ALA A 211 18.52 11.70 -1.26
CA ALA A 211 19.26 12.93 -1.56
C ALA A 211 20.78 12.72 -1.58
N ILE A 212 21.31 11.95 -0.63
CA ILE A 212 22.73 11.61 -0.57
C ILE A 212 23.11 10.69 -1.74
N ARG A 213 22.31 9.67 -2.03
CA ARG A 213 22.56 8.71 -3.11
C ARG A 213 22.56 9.38 -4.50
N GLU A 214 21.64 10.31 -4.74
CA GLU A 214 21.51 11.04 -6.02
C GLU A 214 22.47 12.25 -6.10
N GLY A 215 23.33 12.47 -5.09
CA GLY A 215 24.29 13.57 -5.07
C GLY A 215 23.68 14.96 -4.88
N ILE A 216 22.42 15.06 -4.44
CA ILE A 216 21.74 16.33 -4.14
C ILE A 216 22.29 16.93 -2.85
N ALA A 217 22.65 16.11 -1.89
CA ALA A 217 23.24 16.50 -0.62
C ALA A 217 24.56 15.74 -0.36
N PRO A 218 25.54 16.37 0.29
CA PRO A 218 26.76 15.69 0.69
C PRO A 218 26.43 14.64 1.77
N ALA A 219 27.21 13.54 1.80
CA ALA A 219 27.12 12.59 2.90
C ALA A 219 27.45 13.29 4.23
N PRO A 220 26.78 12.95 5.35
CA PRO A 220 27.10 13.52 6.63
C PRO A 220 28.56 13.21 6.99
N SER A 221 29.32 14.24 7.36
CA SER A 221 30.69 14.07 7.85
C SER A 221 30.63 13.23 9.13
N ALA A 222 31.31 12.09 9.14
CA ALA A 222 31.50 11.32 10.35
C ALA A 222 32.26 12.19 11.36
N GLY A 223 31.56 12.74 12.35
CA GLY A 223 32.11 13.44 13.48
C GLY A 223 32.42 12.47 14.62
#